data_2ec67285ca7e9ce5dc86514903ffa5d2
#
_entry.id   2ec67285ca7e9ce5dc86514903ffa5d2
#
_cell.length_a   1.000
_cell.length_b   1.000
_cell.length_c   1.000
_cell.angle_alpha   90.00
_cell.angle_beta   90.00
_cell.angle_gamma   90.00
#
_symmetry.space_group_name_H-M   'P 1'
#
loop_
_entity.id
_entity.type
_entity.pdbx_description
1 polymer ?
#
loop_
_entity_poly.entity_id
_entity_poly.type
_entity_poly.pdbx_seq_one_letter_code
_entity_poly.pdbx_strand_id
1 'polypeptide(L)'
;MRRATLAPALAAALLAGCTGSRLGAPQPTFTGLRAVRASGIPALAVGGFAPGPDLPRGRDGAIIIRAAALRPPQGSSFSAYLGETLRSALASAGRLDPAAAIIVSGLLTENSVDSGFGRGGGKLAATFIVTRDGREVWRKSFRAERDWDSSVLGAVAYINADQNYGALYQMLIEQLLADPDFRQAVRPAA
;
A
#
# COMPACT_ATOMS: atom_id res chain seq x y z
N MET A 1 44.36 -3.07 52.76
CA MET A 1 42.90 -2.84 52.64
C MET A 1 42.64 -1.94 51.41
N ARG A 2 42.34 -2.49 50.23
CA ARG A 2 41.97 -1.72 49.04
C ARG A 2 40.49 -2.01 48.77
N ARG A 3 39.65 -1.00 48.94
CA ARG A 3 38.23 -1.06 48.59
C ARG A 3 38.09 -0.76 47.09
N ALA A 4 37.63 -1.75 46.34
CA ALA A 4 37.26 -1.59 44.98
C ALA A 4 35.82 -1.00 44.94
N THR A 5 35.69 0.20 44.38
CA THR A 5 34.41 0.81 44.04
C THR A 5 33.98 0.30 42.68
N LEU A 6 32.97 -0.60 42.66
CA LEU A 6 32.23 -0.90 41.43
C LEU A 6 31.32 0.27 41.10
N ALA A 7 31.57 0.94 40.02
CA ALA A 7 30.69 1.96 39.45
C ALA A 7 29.52 1.31 38.68
N PRO A 8 28.32 1.92 38.70
CA PRO A 8 27.13 1.39 38.05
C PRO A 8 27.15 1.74 36.58
N ALA A 9 27.49 0.77 35.71
CA ALA A 9 27.40 0.87 34.27
C ALA A 9 26.17 0.09 33.73
N LEU A 10 24.99 0.31 34.29
CA LEU A 10 23.77 -0.45 33.89
C LEU A 10 22.52 0.44 33.76
N ALA A 11 22.61 1.59 33.07
CA ALA A 11 21.44 2.46 32.90
C ALA A 11 21.26 3.06 31.50
N ALA A 12 21.95 2.54 30.47
CA ALA A 12 21.90 3.15 29.14
C ALA A 12 21.24 2.28 28.05
N ALA A 13 20.57 1.16 28.38
CA ALA A 13 20.08 0.20 27.36
C ALA A 13 18.56 0.20 27.14
N LEU A 14 17.78 1.16 27.65
CA LEU A 14 16.32 1.13 27.57
C LEU A 14 15.68 2.25 26.74
N LEU A 15 16.42 2.93 25.88
CA LEU A 15 15.88 3.97 24.98
C LEU A 15 15.88 3.57 23.51
N ALA A 16 15.88 2.29 23.17
CA ALA A 16 15.48 1.82 21.84
C ALA A 16 13.94 1.85 21.76
N GLY A 17 13.37 3.04 21.90
CA GLY A 17 11.95 3.28 21.68
C GLY A 17 11.60 2.90 20.25
N CYS A 18 10.56 2.12 20.07
CA CYS A 18 10.01 1.71 18.78
C CYS A 18 9.76 2.93 17.89
N THR A 19 10.68 3.22 17.01
CA THR A 19 10.62 4.38 16.10
C THR A 19 9.70 4.16 14.90
N GLY A 20 8.81 3.16 14.92
CA GLY A 20 7.85 2.85 13.88
C GLY A 20 7.88 1.40 13.44
N SER A 21 6.94 1.03 12.59
CA SER A 21 6.87 -0.30 11.98
C SER A 21 6.93 -0.23 10.45
N ARG A 22 6.95 -1.40 9.83
CA ARG A 22 6.86 -1.56 8.38
C ARG A 22 5.62 -2.39 8.06
N LEU A 23 4.97 -2.05 6.94
CA LEU A 23 3.93 -2.89 6.38
C LEU A 23 4.49 -4.29 6.10
N GLY A 24 3.69 -5.31 6.39
CA GLY A 24 3.93 -6.67 5.91
C GLY A 24 3.78 -6.76 4.38
N ALA A 25 4.18 -7.90 3.81
CA ALA A 25 3.91 -8.15 2.40
C ALA A 25 2.40 -8.08 2.11
N PRO A 26 1.97 -7.57 0.94
CA PRO A 26 0.56 -7.54 0.58
C PRO A 26 -0.01 -8.95 0.56
N GLN A 27 -1.10 -9.15 1.28
CA GLN A 27 -1.83 -10.42 1.28
C GLN A 27 -3.12 -10.24 0.48
N PRO A 28 -3.39 -11.13 -0.50
CA PRO A 28 -4.65 -11.07 -1.23
C PRO A 28 -5.81 -11.35 -0.29
N THR A 29 -6.86 -10.55 -0.38
CA THR A 29 -8.10 -10.79 0.35
C THR A 29 -8.98 -11.79 -0.40
N PHE A 30 -9.86 -12.48 0.32
CA PHE A 30 -10.85 -13.34 -0.32
C PHE A 30 -11.76 -12.54 -1.27
N THR A 31 -12.13 -11.32 -0.89
CA THR A 31 -12.91 -10.40 -1.72
C THR A 31 -12.15 -10.00 -2.98
N GLY A 32 -10.88 -9.61 -2.86
CA GLY A 32 -10.02 -9.29 -4.00
C GLY A 32 -9.85 -10.47 -4.96
N LEU A 33 -9.62 -11.68 -4.43
CA LEU A 33 -9.53 -12.89 -5.24
C LEU A 33 -10.83 -13.16 -6.04
N ARG A 34 -11.98 -13.02 -5.39
CA ARG A 34 -13.29 -13.14 -6.05
C ARG A 34 -13.48 -12.05 -7.12
N ALA A 35 -13.09 -10.81 -6.83
CA ALA A 35 -13.18 -9.70 -7.77
C ALA A 35 -12.37 -9.97 -9.04
N VAL A 36 -11.11 -10.43 -8.91
CA VAL A 36 -10.28 -10.80 -10.06
C VAL A 36 -10.93 -11.91 -10.89
N ARG A 37 -11.40 -12.98 -10.25
CA ARG A 37 -12.04 -14.11 -10.95
C ARG A 37 -13.34 -13.71 -11.65
N ALA A 38 -14.15 -12.88 -11.00
CA ALA A 38 -15.42 -12.41 -11.54
C ALA A 38 -15.25 -11.37 -12.66
N SER A 39 -14.11 -10.66 -12.72
CA SER A 39 -13.86 -9.61 -13.70
C SER A 39 -13.74 -10.12 -15.13
N GLY A 40 -13.40 -11.41 -15.33
CA GLY A 40 -13.19 -12.02 -16.65
C GLY A 40 -11.99 -11.45 -17.41
N ILE A 41 -11.07 -10.75 -16.73
CA ILE A 41 -9.88 -10.16 -17.34
C ILE A 41 -8.91 -11.25 -17.82
N PRO A 42 -8.15 -10.99 -18.89
CA PRO A 42 -7.07 -11.88 -19.34
C PRO A 42 -5.91 -11.89 -18.34
N ALA A 43 -4.88 -12.65 -18.61
CA ALA A 43 -3.61 -12.52 -17.90
C ALA A 43 -2.96 -11.18 -18.24
N LEU A 44 -2.39 -10.50 -17.24
CA LEU A 44 -1.83 -9.16 -17.32
C LEU A 44 -0.41 -9.16 -16.76
N ALA A 45 0.46 -8.31 -17.29
CA ALA A 45 1.70 -7.92 -16.65
C ALA A 45 1.48 -6.72 -15.72
N VAL A 46 2.27 -6.66 -14.65
CA VAL A 46 2.33 -5.51 -13.74
C VAL A 46 3.64 -4.78 -13.96
N GLY A 47 3.54 -3.56 -14.46
CA GLY A 47 4.66 -2.67 -14.72
C GLY A 47 5.13 -1.89 -13.50
N GLY A 48 5.81 -0.78 -13.74
CA GLY A 48 6.31 0.11 -12.68
C GLY A 48 5.20 0.89 -12.01
N PHE A 49 5.33 1.06 -10.69
CA PHE A 49 4.53 1.99 -9.90
C PHE A 49 5.46 3.01 -9.26
N ALA A 50 5.10 4.29 -9.34
CA ALA A 50 5.93 5.41 -8.90
C ALA A 50 5.08 6.47 -8.17
N PRO A 51 5.70 7.37 -7.38
CA PRO A 51 5.00 8.53 -6.85
C PRO A 51 4.56 9.45 -8.01
N GLY A 52 3.33 9.91 -7.96
CA GLY A 52 2.81 10.91 -8.88
C GLY A 52 3.36 12.30 -8.56
N PRO A 53 3.24 13.26 -9.49
CA PRO A 53 3.77 14.62 -9.31
C PRO A 53 3.11 15.36 -8.15
N ASP A 54 1.86 15.04 -7.85
CA ASP A 54 1.08 15.67 -6.78
C ASP A 54 1.32 15.04 -5.40
N LEU A 55 2.03 13.91 -5.32
CA LEU A 55 2.33 13.26 -4.05
C LEU A 55 3.36 14.10 -3.27
N PRO A 56 3.05 14.58 -2.06
CA PRO A 56 4.00 15.36 -1.28
C PRO A 56 5.30 14.59 -1.02
N ARG A 57 6.42 15.30 -1.07
CA ARG A 57 7.76 14.71 -0.86
C ARG A 57 7.83 13.91 0.44
N GLY A 58 8.44 12.73 0.38
CA GLY A 58 8.61 11.83 1.51
C GLY A 58 7.39 10.93 1.81
N ARG A 59 6.21 11.25 1.27
CA ARG A 59 5.00 10.44 1.50
C ARG A 59 5.02 9.07 0.82
N ASP A 60 5.92 8.85 -0.12
CA ASP A 60 6.15 7.53 -0.72
C ASP A 60 7.06 6.62 0.13
N GLY A 61 7.80 7.21 1.08
CA GLY A 61 8.73 6.47 1.94
C GLY A 61 8.27 6.29 3.39
N ALA A 62 7.44 7.20 3.90
CA ALA A 62 6.93 7.14 5.27
C ALA A 62 5.66 7.97 5.45
N ILE A 63 4.78 7.51 6.32
CA ILE A 63 3.68 8.29 6.91
C ILE A 63 3.85 8.32 8.43
N ILE A 64 3.47 9.42 9.04
CA ILE A 64 3.54 9.58 10.49
C ILE A 64 2.17 9.34 11.08
N ILE A 65 2.08 8.37 11.97
CA ILE A 65 0.91 8.04 12.76
C ILE A 65 1.25 8.39 14.21
N ARG A 66 0.68 9.47 14.72
CA ARG A 66 1.10 10.03 16.01
C ARG A 66 2.60 10.38 16.00
N ALA A 67 3.37 9.77 16.87
CA ALA A 67 4.83 9.99 16.96
C ALA A 67 5.64 8.87 16.30
N ALA A 68 4.99 7.90 15.65
CA ALA A 68 5.64 6.74 15.04
C ALA A 68 5.55 6.79 13.51
N ALA A 69 6.60 6.35 12.84
CA ALA A 69 6.61 6.25 11.38
C ALA A 69 6.15 4.87 10.91
N LEU A 70 5.13 4.81 10.06
CA LEU A 70 4.81 3.64 9.26
C LEU A 70 5.55 3.74 7.93
N ARG A 71 6.24 2.67 7.56
CA ARG A 71 7.03 2.59 6.33
C ARG A 71 6.59 1.41 5.46
N PRO A 72 6.84 1.45 4.16
CA PRO A 72 6.68 0.28 3.30
C PRO A 72 7.69 -0.82 3.70
N PRO A 73 7.58 -2.04 3.16
CA PRO A 73 8.58 -3.09 3.32
C PRO A 73 10.00 -2.59 3.01
N GLN A 74 11.02 -3.25 3.58
CA GLN A 74 12.41 -2.84 3.40
C GLN A 74 12.79 -2.84 1.92
N GLY A 75 13.46 -1.76 1.47
CA GLY A 75 13.88 -1.61 0.07
C GLY A 75 12.74 -1.26 -0.89
N SER A 76 11.55 -0.93 -0.39
CA SER A 76 10.36 -0.60 -1.17
C SER A 76 9.84 0.81 -0.90
N SER A 77 8.83 1.23 -1.64
CA SER A 77 8.07 2.45 -1.45
C SER A 77 6.57 2.15 -1.37
N PHE A 78 5.76 3.10 -0.96
CA PHE A 78 4.31 2.92 -0.95
C PHE A 78 3.72 2.78 -2.35
N SER A 79 4.26 3.47 -3.34
CA SER A 79 3.89 3.27 -4.75
C SER A 79 4.25 1.86 -5.23
N ALA A 80 5.46 1.38 -4.93
CA ALA A 80 5.84 -0.01 -5.25
C ALA A 80 4.96 -1.02 -4.51
N TYR A 81 4.59 -0.76 -3.25
CA TYR A 81 3.68 -1.60 -2.47
C TYR A 81 2.29 -1.72 -3.12
N LEU A 82 1.78 -0.64 -3.75
CA LEU A 82 0.55 -0.70 -4.53
C LEU A 82 0.68 -1.65 -5.72
N GLY A 83 1.80 -1.58 -6.44
CA GLY A 83 2.11 -2.50 -7.55
C GLY A 83 2.20 -3.96 -7.08
N GLU A 84 2.84 -4.20 -5.93
CA GLU A 84 2.92 -5.55 -5.33
C GLU A 84 1.54 -6.06 -4.89
N THR A 85 0.66 -5.16 -4.40
CA THR A 85 -0.72 -5.52 -4.05
C THR A 85 -1.49 -6.01 -5.28
N LEU A 86 -1.38 -5.30 -6.40
CA LEU A 86 -1.98 -5.74 -7.67
C LEU A 86 -1.36 -7.05 -8.15
N ARG A 87 -0.04 -7.18 -8.12
CA ARG A 87 0.67 -8.41 -8.52
C ARG A 87 0.23 -9.61 -7.71
N SER A 88 0.14 -9.46 -6.40
CA SER A 88 -0.32 -10.51 -5.48
C SER A 88 -1.77 -10.94 -5.77
N ALA A 89 -2.67 -9.97 -6.04
CA ALA A 89 -4.06 -10.25 -6.38
C ALA A 89 -4.19 -11.02 -7.70
N LEU A 90 -3.48 -10.59 -8.75
CA LEU A 90 -3.47 -11.26 -10.05
C LEU A 90 -2.85 -12.66 -9.98
N ALA A 91 -1.71 -12.82 -9.28
CA ALA A 91 -1.04 -14.10 -9.10
C ALA A 91 -1.94 -15.12 -8.38
N SER A 92 -2.60 -14.71 -7.30
CA SER A 92 -3.52 -15.57 -6.54
C SER A 92 -4.74 -16.02 -7.33
N ALA A 93 -5.11 -15.26 -8.37
CA ALA A 93 -6.21 -15.61 -9.26
C ALA A 93 -5.76 -16.34 -10.54
N GLY A 94 -4.44 -16.58 -10.73
CA GLY A 94 -3.88 -17.14 -11.96
C GLY A 94 -4.00 -16.22 -13.17
N ARG A 95 -3.94 -14.90 -12.93
CA ARG A 95 -4.06 -13.86 -13.95
C ARG A 95 -2.81 -12.98 -14.08
N LEU A 96 -1.71 -13.36 -13.44
CA LEU A 96 -0.42 -12.70 -13.61
C LEU A 96 0.39 -13.43 -14.68
N ASP A 97 0.78 -12.69 -15.72
CA ASP A 97 1.74 -13.14 -16.72
C ASP A 97 2.75 -12.01 -16.99
N PRO A 98 3.99 -12.13 -16.53
CA PRO A 98 5.01 -11.11 -16.76
C PRO A 98 5.32 -10.83 -18.23
N ALA A 99 5.00 -11.77 -19.14
CA ALA A 99 5.20 -11.65 -20.57
C ALA A 99 3.96 -11.13 -21.34
N ALA A 100 2.86 -10.83 -20.63
CA ALA A 100 1.65 -10.34 -21.27
C ALA A 100 1.89 -9.01 -22.00
N ALA A 101 1.32 -8.86 -23.20
CA ALA A 101 1.38 -7.63 -23.97
C ALA A 101 0.60 -6.46 -23.33
N ILE A 102 -0.32 -6.77 -22.40
CA ILE A 102 -1.10 -5.78 -21.67
C ILE A 102 -0.46 -5.60 -20.30
N ILE A 103 0.02 -4.38 -20.03
CA ILE A 103 0.75 -4.03 -18.83
C ILE A 103 -0.05 -3.00 -18.03
N VAL A 104 -0.24 -3.24 -16.74
CA VAL A 104 -0.84 -2.27 -15.82
C VAL A 104 0.25 -1.66 -14.97
N SER A 105 0.37 -0.34 -15.00
CA SER A 105 1.27 0.47 -14.18
C SER A 105 0.49 1.53 -13.42
N GLY A 106 1.14 2.33 -12.57
CA GLY A 106 0.42 3.35 -11.83
C GLY A 106 1.27 4.43 -11.17
N LEU A 107 0.59 5.51 -10.79
CA LEU A 107 1.14 6.63 -10.06
C LEU A 107 0.36 6.81 -8.75
N LEU A 108 1.04 6.74 -7.61
CA LEU A 108 0.45 7.05 -6.31
C LEU A 108 0.34 8.57 -6.18
N THR A 109 -0.87 9.11 -6.10
CA THR A 109 -1.13 10.56 -6.13
C THR A 109 -1.53 11.13 -4.78
N GLU A 110 -2.09 10.32 -3.88
CA GLU A 110 -2.39 10.71 -2.51
C GLU A 110 -2.01 9.58 -1.55
N ASN A 111 -1.43 9.95 -0.42
CA ASN A 111 -1.06 9.04 0.64
C ASN A 111 -1.06 9.78 1.98
N SER A 112 -2.13 9.62 2.75
CA SER A 112 -2.30 10.31 4.02
C SER A 112 -2.99 9.44 5.06
N VAL A 113 -2.63 9.65 6.31
CA VAL A 113 -3.30 9.10 7.49
C VAL A 113 -3.54 10.24 8.47
N ASP A 114 -4.76 10.36 8.93
CA ASP A 114 -5.13 11.14 10.09
C ASP A 114 -5.22 10.19 11.30
N SER A 115 -4.53 10.54 12.37
CA SER A 115 -4.48 9.78 13.60
C SER A 115 -5.02 10.56 14.78
N GLY A 116 -6.13 11.28 14.58
CA GLY A 116 -6.82 12.06 15.60
C GLY A 116 -7.22 11.26 16.86
N PHE A 117 -7.61 11.97 17.92
CA PHE A 117 -8.14 11.34 19.13
C PHE A 117 -9.61 10.94 18.91
N GLY A 118 -9.95 9.71 19.25
CA GLY A 118 -11.29 9.15 19.08
C GLY A 118 -11.59 8.67 17.67
N ARG A 119 -11.12 9.36 16.64
CA ARG A 119 -11.30 9.01 15.24
C ARG A 119 -10.01 9.13 14.47
N GLY A 120 -9.71 8.13 13.66
CA GLY A 120 -8.63 8.13 12.69
C GLY A 120 -9.19 7.94 11.29
N GLY A 121 -8.40 8.22 10.27
CA GLY A 121 -8.78 8.00 8.89
C GLY A 121 -7.57 7.87 7.99
N GLY A 122 -7.77 7.29 6.82
CA GLY A 122 -6.74 7.19 5.80
C GLY A 122 -7.31 7.46 4.41
N LYS A 123 -6.47 8.05 3.56
CA LYS A 123 -6.79 8.35 2.17
C LYS A 123 -5.65 7.90 1.29
N LEU A 124 -6.00 7.20 0.24
CA LEU A 124 -5.07 6.72 -0.76
C LEU A 124 -5.68 6.96 -2.13
N ALA A 125 -4.94 7.59 -3.04
CA ALA A 125 -5.37 7.74 -4.43
C ALA A 125 -4.25 7.36 -5.38
N ALA A 126 -4.62 6.78 -6.51
CA ALA A 126 -3.67 6.40 -7.55
C ALA A 126 -4.30 6.54 -8.93
N THR A 127 -3.47 6.88 -9.89
CA THR A 127 -3.80 6.82 -11.31
C THR A 127 -3.25 5.52 -11.87
N PHE A 128 -4.12 4.66 -12.40
CA PHE A 128 -3.71 3.44 -13.11
C PHE A 128 -3.65 3.70 -14.60
N ILE A 129 -2.72 3.04 -15.25
CA ILE A 129 -2.40 3.20 -16.66
C ILE A 129 -2.32 1.81 -17.27
N VAL A 130 -3.02 1.59 -18.36
CA VAL A 130 -2.92 0.37 -19.17
C VAL A 130 -2.17 0.69 -20.45
N THR A 131 -1.10 -0.07 -20.69
CA THR A 131 -0.39 -0.03 -21.98
C THR A 131 -0.56 -1.35 -22.71
N ARG A 132 -0.68 -1.27 -24.01
CA ARG A 132 -0.69 -2.42 -24.93
C ARG A 132 0.31 -2.16 -26.05
N ASP A 133 1.22 -3.10 -26.26
CA ASP A 133 2.29 -2.97 -27.28
C ASP A 133 3.07 -1.65 -27.16
N GLY A 134 3.35 -1.25 -25.90
CA GLY A 134 4.07 -0.03 -25.57
C GLY A 134 3.27 1.28 -25.68
N ARG A 135 1.98 1.23 -26.05
CA ARG A 135 1.12 2.41 -26.18
C ARG A 135 0.10 2.47 -25.04
N GLU A 136 -0.08 3.65 -24.43
CA GLU A 136 -1.14 3.87 -23.46
C GLU A 136 -2.50 3.76 -24.15
N VAL A 137 -3.37 2.89 -23.63
CA VAL A 137 -4.72 2.66 -24.15
C VAL A 137 -5.81 3.06 -23.18
N TRP A 138 -5.44 3.28 -21.89
CA TRP A 138 -6.39 3.70 -20.87
C TRP A 138 -5.67 4.29 -19.65
N ARG A 139 -6.33 5.27 -19.03
CA ARG A 139 -5.86 5.91 -17.81
C ARG A 139 -7.06 6.35 -16.96
N LYS A 140 -7.03 6.07 -15.65
CA LYS A 140 -8.07 6.51 -14.73
C LYS A 140 -7.54 6.59 -13.30
N SER A 141 -8.03 7.57 -12.55
CA SER A 141 -7.69 7.73 -11.13
C SER A 141 -8.78 7.15 -10.25
N PHE A 142 -8.37 6.52 -9.16
CA PHE A 142 -9.23 5.98 -8.11
C PHE A 142 -8.78 6.52 -6.77
N ARG A 143 -9.73 6.57 -5.82
CA ARG A 143 -9.50 7.02 -4.45
C ARG A 143 -10.19 6.06 -3.49
N ALA A 144 -9.47 5.66 -2.46
CA ALA A 144 -9.98 4.90 -1.33
C ALA A 144 -9.85 5.75 -0.07
N GLU A 145 -10.93 5.79 0.70
CA GLU A 145 -10.97 6.44 2.01
C GLU A 145 -11.56 5.47 3.02
N ARG A 146 -11.04 5.51 4.23
CA ARG A 146 -11.55 4.72 5.34
C ARG A 146 -11.34 5.44 6.65
N ASP A 147 -12.38 5.49 7.45
CA ASP A 147 -12.33 5.94 8.85
C ASP A 147 -12.34 4.73 9.79
N TRP A 148 -11.78 4.91 10.98
CA TRP A 148 -11.77 3.90 12.04
C TRP A 148 -11.75 4.56 13.42
N ASP A 149 -12.15 3.79 14.43
CA ASP A 149 -12.02 4.23 15.81
C ASP A 149 -10.54 4.28 16.21
N SER A 150 -10.11 5.43 16.71
CA SER A 150 -8.73 5.68 17.14
C SER A 150 -8.66 5.79 18.65
N SER A 151 -7.94 4.87 19.29
CA SER A 151 -7.74 4.88 20.74
C SER A 151 -6.98 6.10 21.20
N VAL A 152 -7.27 6.58 22.42
CA VAL A 152 -6.43 7.58 23.11
C VAL A 152 -5.05 7.01 23.45
N LEU A 153 -4.93 5.70 23.61
CA LEU A 153 -3.66 5.01 23.85
C LEU A 153 -2.90 4.89 22.52
N GLY A 154 -1.76 5.57 22.41
CA GLY A 154 -1.00 5.69 21.17
C GLY A 154 -0.61 4.35 20.52
N ALA A 155 -0.24 3.34 21.30
CA ALA A 155 0.12 2.02 20.79
C ALA A 155 -1.07 1.31 20.09
N VAL A 156 -2.27 1.38 20.69
CA VAL A 156 -3.49 0.79 20.12
C VAL A 156 -3.93 1.56 18.88
N ALA A 157 -3.86 2.90 18.92
CA ALA A 157 -4.16 3.75 17.78
C ALA A 157 -3.24 3.44 16.58
N TYR A 158 -1.97 3.14 16.85
CA TYR A 158 -1.00 2.79 15.84
C TYR A 158 -1.33 1.44 15.17
N ILE A 159 -1.62 0.39 15.95
CA ILE A 159 -1.98 -0.94 15.43
C ILE A 159 -3.25 -0.85 14.56
N ASN A 160 -4.27 -0.14 15.03
CA ASN A 160 -5.50 0.07 14.28
C ASN A 160 -5.24 0.80 12.96
N ALA A 161 -4.39 1.83 12.98
CA ALA A 161 -4.04 2.59 11.78
C ALA A 161 -3.27 1.73 10.78
N ASP A 162 -2.30 0.91 11.22
CA ASP A 162 -1.52 0.02 10.35
C ASP A 162 -2.42 -0.97 9.59
N GLN A 163 -3.33 -1.64 10.32
CA GLN A 163 -4.27 -2.60 9.73
C GLN A 163 -5.23 -1.94 8.73
N ASN A 164 -5.81 -0.79 9.11
CA ASN A 164 -6.76 -0.08 8.25
C ASN A 164 -6.10 0.55 7.04
N TYR A 165 -4.86 1.03 7.20
CA TYR A 165 -4.10 1.59 6.09
C TYR A 165 -3.76 0.54 5.03
N GLY A 166 -3.35 -0.67 5.42
CA GLY A 166 -3.12 -1.77 4.47
C GLY A 166 -4.39 -2.13 3.66
N ALA A 167 -5.57 -2.01 4.27
CA ALA A 167 -6.83 -2.27 3.59
C ALA A 167 -7.14 -1.25 2.47
N LEU A 168 -6.65 -0.02 2.53
CA LEU A 168 -6.85 0.99 1.48
C LEU A 168 -6.26 0.55 0.13
N TYR A 169 -5.12 -0.13 0.15
CA TYR A 169 -4.50 -0.67 -1.07
C TYR A 169 -5.40 -1.72 -1.72
N GLN A 170 -5.98 -2.62 -0.91
CA GLN A 170 -6.92 -3.62 -1.40
C GLN A 170 -8.16 -2.96 -2.00
N MET A 171 -8.70 -1.94 -1.34
CA MET A 171 -9.87 -1.18 -1.85
C MET A 171 -9.58 -0.54 -3.22
N LEU A 172 -8.40 0.05 -3.42
CA LEU A 172 -8.02 0.60 -4.73
C LEU A 172 -7.95 -0.48 -5.81
N ILE A 173 -7.36 -1.63 -5.50
CA ILE A 173 -7.29 -2.74 -6.46
C ILE A 173 -8.69 -3.31 -6.75
N GLU A 174 -9.56 -3.42 -5.76
CA GLU A 174 -10.93 -3.85 -5.94
C GLU A 174 -11.73 -2.87 -6.82
N GLN A 175 -11.57 -1.56 -6.61
CA GLN A 175 -12.18 -0.53 -7.46
C GLN A 175 -11.69 -0.62 -8.91
N LEU A 176 -10.38 -0.77 -9.12
CA LEU A 176 -9.80 -0.96 -10.46
C LEU A 176 -10.42 -2.18 -11.17
N LEU A 177 -10.44 -3.32 -10.50
CA LEU A 177 -10.95 -4.58 -11.07
C LEU A 177 -12.47 -4.58 -11.29
N ALA A 178 -13.21 -3.79 -10.53
CA ALA A 178 -14.65 -3.60 -10.69
C ALA A 178 -15.00 -2.61 -11.80
N ASP A 179 -14.07 -1.76 -12.22
CA ASP A 179 -14.32 -0.71 -13.20
C ASP A 179 -14.59 -1.29 -14.60
N PRO A 180 -15.73 -0.95 -15.23
CA PRO A 180 -16.10 -1.49 -16.54
C PRO A 180 -15.16 -1.01 -17.66
N ASP A 181 -14.67 0.25 -17.56
CA ASP A 181 -13.80 0.82 -18.60
C ASP A 181 -12.42 0.15 -18.54
N PHE A 182 -11.91 -0.13 -17.33
CA PHE A 182 -10.69 -0.93 -17.17
C PHE A 182 -10.85 -2.31 -17.78
N ARG A 183 -11.93 -3.02 -17.44
CA ARG A 183 -12.19 -4.36 -17.99
C ARG A 183 -12.30 -4.37 -19.51
N GLN A 184 -12.86 -3.30 -20.08
CA GLN A 184 -12.90 -3.15 -21.54
C GLN A 184 -11.51 -2.89 -22.12
N ALA A 185 -10.71 -2.02 -21.51
CA ALA A 185 -9.37 -1.66 -21.95
C ALA A 185 -8.40 -2.84 -21.95
N VAL A 186 -8.56 -3.82 -21.04
CA VAL A 186 -7.70 -5.00 -20.95
C VAL A 186 -8.22 -6.20 -21.76
N ARG A 187 -9.33 -6.10 -22.48
CA ARG A 187 -9.78 -7.18 -23.37
C ARG A 187 -8.77 -7.38 -24.50
N PRO A 188 -8.51 -8.62 -24.93
CA PRO A 188 -7.74 -8.87 -26.13
C PRO A 188 -8.31 -8.09 -27.31
N ALA A 189 -7.46 -7.63 -28.21
CA ALA A 189 -7.92 -7.12 -29.50
C ALA A 189 -8.62 -8.27 -30.24
N ALA A 190 -9.78 -7.98 -30.83
CA ALA A 190 -10.50 -8.95 -31.65
C ALA A 190 -9.74 -9.24 -32.95
#